data_dc0e4aa52662ffccfa8ff214c7417f92
#
_entry.id   dc0e4aa52662ffccfa8ff214c7417f92
#
_cell.length_a   1.000
_cell.length_b   1.000
_cell.length_c   1.000
_cell.angle_alpha   90.00
_cell.angle_beta   90.00
_cell.angle_gamma   90.00
#
_symmetry.space_group_name_H-M   'P 1'
#
loop_
_entity.id
_entity.type
_entity.pdbx_description
1 polymer ?
#
loop_
_entity_poly.entity_id
_entity_poly.type
_entity_poly.pdbx_seq_one_letter_code
_entity_poly.pdbx_strand_id
1 'polypeptide(L)'
;MLELILENIITAPERLGLPTAYAESDVLLYRQYGRYDTVAVQREGRQLLKRTEALQAEYDITALPRLAKQYAEWSKKLQQLKFKRLLHGEFAAGKGITLYVHAIRQECAEHGWDYAAYYNSVLVHERVHLLHYQAVLVHFGAAGAAVQSAEYKQAQRYWYGRQTEAAQAAVVKETLAEFARWLWCLQQGHLALAQAVLQTHEEAQACIPYYPYAGVRGLCALYASSLQAAVRAYSELWQLSLTSWQQAYARIKELDAVK
;
A
#
# COMPACT_ATOMS: atom_id res chain seq x y z
N MET A 1 12.05 13.31 15.05
CA MET A 1 12.07 13.69 13.61
C MET A 1 10.76 13.32 12.91
N LEU A 2 10.30 12.06 12.93
CA LEU A 2 9.05 11.64 12.30
C LEU A 2 7.83 12.39 12.89
N GLU A 3 7.75 12.55 14.19
CA GLU A 3 6.68 13.31 14.86
C GLU A 3 6.63 14.76 14.38
N LEU A 4 7.78 15.43 14.28
CA LEU A 4 7.85 16.80 13.77
C LEU A 4 7.42 16.88 12.28
N ILE A 5 7.76 15.87 11.48
CA ILE A 5 7.30 15.78 10.09
C ILE A 5 5.78 15.65 10.06
N LEU A 6 5.21 14.75 10.86
CA LEU A 6 3.77 14.50 10.88
C LEU A 6 2.98 15.70 11.41
N GLU A 7 3.50 16.41 12.40
CA GLU A 7 2.88 17.64 12.88
C GLU A 7 2.81 18.71 11.78
N ASN A 8 3.88 18.91 11.05
CA ASN A 8 3.96 19.92 10.01
C ASN A 8 3.30 19.53 8.69
N ILE A 9 3.10 18.22 8.41
CA ILE A 9 2.62 17.74 7.11
C ILE A 9 1.20 18.24 6.76
N ILE A 10 0.37 18.51 7.78
CA ILE A 10 -0.97 19.10 7.62
C ILE A 10 -0.97 20.59 7.97
N THR A 11 -0.35 20.96 9.09
CA THR A 11 -0.49 22.30 9.68
C THR A 11 0.41 23.36 9.04
N ALA A 12 1.60 22.97 8.61
CA ALA A 12 2.59 23.87 8.04
C ALA A 12 3.45 23.16 6.95
N PRO A 13 2.83 22.66 5.87
CA PRO A 13 3.54 21.87 4.85
C PRO A 13 4.70 22.63 4.20
N GLU A 14 4.63 23.97 4.13
CA GLU A 14 5.70 24.83 3.62
C GLU A 14 7.01 24.71 4.42
N ARG A 15 6.96 24.40 5.71
CA ARG A 15 8.15 24.16 6.54
C ARG A 15 8.92 22.92 6.11
N LEU A 16 8.24 21.99 5.43
CA LEU A 16 8.79 20.78 4.86
C LEU A 16 9.12 20.96 3.36
N GLY A 17 8.99 22.17 2.83
CA GLY A 17 9.13 22.44 1.39
C GLY A 17 8.02 21.83 0.53
N LEU A 18 6.89 21.44 1.15
CA LEU A 18 5.75 20.87 0.42
C LEU A 18 4.89 21.96 -0.20
N PRO A 19 4.39 21.76 -1.42
CA PRO A 19 3.33 22.62 -1.96
C PRO A 19 2.09 22.58 -1.06
N THR A 20 1.52 23.73 -0.78
CA THR A 20 0.25 23.84 -0.05
C THR A 20 -0.93 23.44 -0.90
N ALA A 21 -0.85 23.68 -2.22
CA ALA A 21 -1.91 23.38 -3.16
C ALA A 21 -1.99 21.89 -3.51
N TYR A 22 -3.18 21.35 -3.53
CA TYR A 22 -3.55 20.06 -4.07
C TYR A 22 -4.90 20.19 -4.78
N ALA A 23 -5.21 19.25 -5.69
CA ALA A 23 -6.47 19.23 -6.40
C ALA A 23 -7.50 18.36 -5.66
N GLU A 24 -8.76 18.75 -5.73
CA GLU A 24 -9.91 17.92 -5.34
C GLU A 24 -10.67 17.48 -6.60
N SER A 25 -11.22 16.28 -6.55
CA SER A 25 -11.98 15.72 -7.65
C SER A 25 -13.18 14.92 -7.13
N ASP A 26 -14.33 15.11 -7.75
CA ASP A 26 -15.55 14.33 -7.48
C ASP A 26 -15.61 13.01 -8.29
N VAL A 27 -14.59 12.71 -9.09
CA VAL A 27 -14.54 11.50 -9.91
C VAL A 27 -14.37 10.28 -9.00
N LEU A 28 -15.16 9.24 -9.21
CA LEU A 28 -14.98 7.94 -8.58
C LEU A 28 -14.01 7.10 -9.40
N LEU A 29 -12.85 6.84 -8.85
CA LEU A 29 -11.86 5.96 -9.43
C LEU A 29 -11.71 4.70 -8.60
N TYR A 30 -11.48 3.58 -9.29
CA TYR A 30 -11.28 2.29 -8.66
C TYR A 30 -9.92 1.72 -9.05
N ARG A 31 -9.10 1.36 -8.06
CA ARG A 31 -7.89 0.59 -8.28
C ARG A 31 -8.24 -0.90 -8.22
N GLN A 32 -7.82 -1.63 -9.24
CA GLN A 32 -8.02 -3.09 -9.28
C GLN A 32 -6.84 -3.80 -8.63
N TYR A 33 -7.15 -4.74 -7.75
CA TYR A 33 -6.22 -5.64 -7.10
C TYR A 33 -6.53 -7.09 -7.46
N GLY A 34 -5.60 -8.00 -7.13
CA GLY A 34 -5.75 -9.42 -7.39
C GLY A 34 -5.34 -9.82 -8.82
N ARG A 35 -5.23 -11.12 -9.01
CA ARG A 35 -4.68 -11.71 -10.23
C ARG A 35 -5.72 -12.45 -11.06
N TYR A 36 -6.64 -13.14 -10.41
CA TYR A 36 -7.54 -14.07 -11.06
C TYR A 36 -8.96 -13.54 -11.16
N ASP A 37 -9.59 -13.76 -12.30
CA ASP A 37 -10.99 -13.43 -12.54
C ASP A 37 -11.92 -14.33 -11.73
N THR A 38 -12.86 -13.71 -11.01
CA THR A 38 -13.78 -14.40 -10.10
C THR A 38 -14.60 -15.46 -10.81
N VAL A 39 -15.13 -15.17 -12.01
CA VAL A 39 -15.97 -16.09 -12.78
C VAL A 39 -15.16 -17.30 -13.24
N ALA A 40 -13.92 -17.06 -13.70
CA ALA A 40 -13.02 -18.12 -14.13
C ALA A 40 -12.67 -19.07 -13.00
N VAL A 41 -12.32 -18.54 -11.80
CA VAL A 41 -11.97 -19.35 -10.63
C VAL A 41 -13.17 -20.12 -10.08
N GLN A 42 -14.36 -19.52 -10.08
CA GLN A 42 -15.60 -20.22 -9.70
C GLN A 42 -15.95 -21.35 -10.67
N ARG A 43 -15.71 -21.15 -11.98
CA ARG A 43 -15.91 -22.19 -12.99
C ARG A 43 -14.96 -23.36 -12.75
N GLU A 44 -13.69 -23.09 -12.49
CA GLU A 44 -12.69 -24.10 -12.15
C GLU A 44 -13.11 -24.91 -10.91
N GLY A 45 -13.56 -24.23 -9.84
CA GLY A 45 -14.06 -24.90 -8.63
C GLY A 45 -15.24 -25.84 -8.90
N ARG A 46 -16.20 -25.42 -9.72
CA ARG A 46 -17.33 -26.29 -10.13
C ARG A 46 -16.85 -27.51 -10.92
N GLN A 47 -15.83 -27.36 -11.76
CA GLN A 47 -15.25 -28.49 -12.50
C GLN A 47 -14.54 -29.47 -11.56
N LEU A 48 -13.79 -28.96 -10.57
CA LEU A 48 -13.15 -29.78 -9.55
C LEU A 48 -14.18 -30.56 -8.73
N LEU A 49 -15.28 -29.92 -8.33
CA LEU A 49 -16.35 -30.59 -7.59
C LEU A 49 -16.97 -31.74 -8.40
N LYS A 50 -17.36 -31.50 -9.63
CA LYS A 50 -17.91 -32.54 -10.53
C LYS A 50 -16.94 -33.73 -10.71
N ARG A 51 -15.64 -33.44 -10.81
CA ARG A 51 -14.61 -34.47 -10.93
C ARG A 51 -14.50 -35.28 -9.65
N THR A 52 -14.60 -34.63 -8.48
CA THR A 52 -14.60 -35.31 -7.18
C THR A 52 -15.79 -36.27 -7.07
N GLU A 53 -16.98 -35.83 -7.47
CA GLU A 53 -18.19 -36.64 -7.46
C GLU A 53 -18.05 -37.87 -8.38
N ALA A 54 -17.48 -37.70 -9.57
CA ALA A 54 -17.23 -38.81 -10.48
C ALA A 54 -16.23 -39.83 -9.91
N LEU A 55 -15.11 -39.37 -9.34
CA LEU A 55 -14.11 -40.26 -8.72
C LEU A 55 -14.63 -41.00 -7.49
N GLN A 56 -15.52 -40.35 -6.71
CA GLN A 56 -16.22 -41.01 -5.61
C GLN A 56 -17.14 -42.12 -6.09
N ALA A 57 -17.87 -41.89 -7.18
CA ALA A 57 -18.76 -42.89 -7.79
C ALA A 57 -17.98 -44.10 -8.32
N GLU A 58 -16.77 -43.90 -8.83
CA GLU A 58 -15.89 -44.95 -9.38
C GLU A 58 -15.01 -45.62 -8.31
N TYR A 59 -15.02 -45.12 -7.06
CA TYR A 59 -14.12 -45.54 -5.99
C TYR A 59 -12.61 -45.47 -6.35
N ASP A 60 -12.24 -44.55 -7.24
CA ASP A 60 -10.83 -44.37 -7.67
C ASP A 60 -10.03 -43.55 -6.67
N ILE A 61 -9.36 -44.28 -5.75
CA ILE A 61 -8.49 -43.68 -4.74
C ILE A 61 -7.13 -43.25 -5.33
N THR A 62 -6.75 -43.70 -6.50
CA THR A 62 -5.41 -43.44 -7.09
C THR A 62 -5.33 -41.98 -7.59
N ALA A 63 -6.46 -41.37 -7.90
CA ALA A 63 -6.56 -39.98 -8.33
C ALA A 63 -6.53 -38.94 -7.20
N LEU A 64 -6.68 -39.36 -5.93
CA LEU A 64 -6.78 -38.46 -4.78
C LEU A 64 -5.59 -37.50 -4.60
N PRO A 65 -4.30 -37.93 -4.73
CA PRO A 65 -3.18 -37.01 -4.58
C PRO A 65 -3.17 -35.88 -5.62
N ARG A 66 -3.55 -36.22 -6.88
CA ARG A 66 -3.66 -35.26 -7.98
C ARG A 66 -4.79 -34.28 -7.74
N LEU A 67 -5.92 -34.77 -7.26
CA LEU A 67 -7.08 -33.96 -6.93
C LEU A 67 -6.77 -32.98 -5.77
N ALA A 68 -6.13 -33.46 -4.71
CA ALA A 68 -5.70 -32.64 -3.59
C ALA A 68 -4.77 -31.49 -4.04
N LYS A 69 -3.81 -31.77 -4.95
CA LYS A 69 -2.96 -30.73 -5.54
C LYS A 69 -3.78 -29.69 -6.31
N GLN A 70 -4.75 -30.12 -7.10
CA GLN A 70 -5.61 -29.20 -7.86
C GLN A 70 -6.47 -28.32 -6.93
N TYR A 71 -7.01 -28.87 -5.83
CA TYR A 71 -7.72 -28.09 -4.83
C TYR A 71 -6.81 -27.08 -4.13
N ALA A 72 -5.58 -27.45 -3.80
CA ALA A 72 -4.60 -26.53 -3.20
C ALA A 72 -4.26 -25.38 -4.15
N GLU A 73 -4.09 -25.64 -5.45
CA GLU A 73 -3.85 -24.61 -6.46
C GLU A 73 -5.07 -23.70 -6.65
N TRP A 74 -6.26 -24.25 -6.68
CA TRP A 74 -7.51 -23.50 -6.75
C TRP A 74 -7.74 -22.63 -5.52
N SER A 75 -7.48 -23.16 -4.31
CA SER A 75 -7.54 -22.40 -3.05
C SER A 75 -6.61 -21.19 -3.07
N LYS A 76 -5.39 -21.33 -3.61
CA LYS A 76 -4.48 -20.20 -3.80
C LYS A 76 -5.03 -19.16 -4.77
N LYS A 77 -5.74 -19.58 -5.82
CA LYS A 77 -6.39 -18.64 -6.75
C LYS A 77 -7.55 -17.90 -6.10
N LEU A 78 -8.34 -18.57 -5.22
CA LEU A 78 -9.39 -17.92 -4.44
C LEU A 78 -8.86 -16.78 -3.57
N GLN A 79 -7.68 -16.95 -2.98
CA GLN A 79 -7.02 -15.92 -2.18
C GLN A 79 -6.51 -14.74 -3.02
N GLN A 80 -6.53 -14.84 -4.33
CA GLN A 80 -5.97 -13.85 -5.26
C GLN A 80 -7.01 -13.35 -6.29
N LEU A 81 -8.29 -13.41 -5.93
CA LEU A 81 -9.36 -12.92 -6.80
C LEU A 81 -9.22 -11.41 -7.03
N LYS A 82 -9.56 -10.98 -8.24
CA LYS A 82 -9.63 -9.56 -8.58
C LYS A 82 -10.75 -8.89 -7.81
N PHE A 83 -10.43 -7.77 -7.17
CA PHE A 83 -11.40 -6.88 -6.55
C PHE A 83 -11.04 -5.43 -6.83
N LYS A 84 -12.00 -4.55 -6.65
CA LYS A 84 -11.81 -3.12 -6.85
C LYS A 84 -11.96 -2.41 -5.50
N ARG A 85 -11.09 -1.44 -5.25
CA ARG A 85 -11.23 -0.50 -4.14
C ARG A 85 -11.34 0.92 -4.67
N LEU A 86 -12.12 1.73 -4.00
CA LEU A 86 -12.16 3.16 -4.24
C LEU A 86 -10.77 3.75 -3.99
N LEU A 87 -10.37 4.66 -4.86
CA LEU A 87 -9.18 5.46 -4.69
C LEU A 87 -9.58 6.75 -3.98
N HIS A 88 -8.99 7.04 -2.83
CA HIS A 88 -9.31 8.21 -2.02
C HIS A 88 -8.36 9.37 -2.26
N GLY A 89 -7.13 9.08 -2.64
CA GLY A 89 -6.12 10.05 -3.03
C GLY A 89 -5.11 9.45 -4.00
N GLU A 90 -4.34 10.31 -4.63
CA GLU A 90 -3.26 9.93 -5.53
C GLU A 90 -2.18 11.00 -5.54
N PHE A 91 -0.93 10.58 -5.38
CA PHE A 91 0.23 11.39 -5.73
C PHE A 91 0.79 10.93 -7.08
N ALA A 92 0.88 11.84 -8.05
CA ALA A 92 1.52 11.59 -9.33
C ALA A 92 2.73 12.52 -9.52
N ALA A 93 3.91 11.93 -9.74
CA ALA A 93 5.14 12.68 -9.96
C ALA A 93 5.01 13.67 -11.14
N GLY A 94 5.27 14.95 -10.88
CA GLY A 94 5.10 16.03 -11.85
C GLY A 94 3.67 16.59 -12.00
N LYS A 95 2.66 15.96 -11.37
CA LYS A 95 1.27 16.45 -11.36
C LYS A 95 0.82 16.92 -9.97
N GLY A 96 1.40 16.38 -8.90
CA GLY A 96 1.04 16.70 -7.52
C GLY A 96 0.05 15.72 -6.91
N ILE A 97 -0.69 16.19 -5.91
CA ILE A 97 -1.69 15.41 -5.17
C ILE A 97 -3.08 15.71 -5.71
N THR A 98 -3.89 14.67 -5.84
CA THR A 98 -5.34 14.76 -6.08
C THR A 98 -6.07 13.98 -5.01
N LEU A 99 -7.08 14.58 -4.36
CA LEU A 99 -7.98 13.90 -3.43
C LEU A 99 -9.35 13.68 -4.08
N TYR A 100 -9.88 12.47 -3.95
CA TYR A 100 -11.18 12.08 -4.52
C TYR A 100 -12.26 12.22 -3.45
N VAL A 101 -12.79 13.43 -3.32
CA VAL A 101 -13.66 13.82 -2.19
C VAL A 101 -14.98 13.04 -2.15
N HIS A 102 -15.52 12.63 -3.29
CA HIS A 102 -16.73 11.80 -3.33
C HIS A 102 -16.45 10.40 -2.76
N ALA A 103 -15.33 9.78 -3.12
CA ALA A 103 -14.91 8.51 -2.57
C ALA A 103 -14.67 8.59 -1.05
N ILE A 104 -14.03 9.66 -0.57
CA ILE A 104 -13.82 9.92 0.85
C ILE A 104 -15.17 10.03 1.59
N ARG A 105 -16.15 10.79 1.05
CA ARG A 105 -17.47 10.92 1.64
C ARG A 105 -18.22 9.59 1.71
N GLN A 106 -18.15 8.79 0.66
CA GLN A 106 -18.78 7.47 0.60
C GLN A 106 -18.19 6.55 1.68
N GLU A 107 -16.88 6.45 1.79
CA GLU A 107 -16.20 5.61 2.79
C GLU A 107 -16.55 6.06 4.22
N CYS A 108 -16.55 7.38 4.48
CA CYS A 108 -16.96 7.91 5.77
C CYS A 108 -18.40 7.56 6.12
N ALA A 109 -19.32 7.64 5.16
CA ALA A 109 -20.73 7.30 5.36
C ALA A 109 -20.93 5.80 5.63
N GLU A 110 -20.19 4.92 4.93
CA GLU A 110 -20.27 3.46 5.09
C GLU A 110 -19.73 3.00 6.46
N HIS A 111 -18.71 3.67 7.00
CA HIS A 111 -18.05 3.27 8.24
C HIS A 111 -18.38 4.15 9.45
N GLY A 112 -19.12 5.24 9.26
CA GLY A 112 -19.43 6.20 10.33
C GLY A 112 -18.23 7.02 10.79
N TRP A 113 -17.24 7.23 9.93
CA TRP A 113 -16.03 7.98 10.27
C TRP A 113 -16.24 9.50 10.15
N ASP A 114 -15.52 10.25 11.00
CA ASP A 114 -15.43 11.70 10.83
C ASP A 114 -14.76 12.06 9.50
N TYR A 115 -15.44 12.89 8.72
CA TYR A 115 -14.99 13.27 7.38
C TYR A 115 -13.65 14.02 7.42
N ALA A 116 -13.49 14.98 8.34
CA ALA A 116 -12.28 15.78 8.42
C ALA A 116 -11.07 14.93 8.84
N ALA A 117 -11.26 14.02 9.79
CA ALA A 117 -10.23 13.09 10.23
C ALA A 117 -9.79 12.16 9.09
N TYR A 118 -10.76 11.55 8.38
CA TYR A 118 -10.45 10.66 7.28
C TYR A 118 -9.79 11.39 6.11
N TYR A 119 -10.35 12.54 5.71
CA TYR A 119 -9.79 13.40 4.66
C TYR A 119 -8.33 13.78 4.95
N ASN A 120 -8.04 14.27 6.14
CA ASN A 120 -6.68 14.63 6.54
C ASN A 120 -5.76 13.40 6.60
N SER A 121 -6.26 12.24 7.02
CA SER A 121 -5.47 11.01 7.02
C SER A 121 -5.04 10.60 5.60
N VAL A 122 -5.93 10.74 4.61
CA VAL A 122 -5.60 10.51 3.19
C VAL A 122 -4.59 11.55 2.70
N LEU A 123 -4.77 12.81 3.06
CA LEU A 123 -3.83 13.87 2.70
C LEU A 123 -2.44 13.65 3.30
N VAL A 124 -2.32 13.15 4.53
CA VAL A 124 -1.04 12.73 5.13
C VAL A 124 -0.38 11.68 4.27
N HIS A 125 -1.10 10.64 3.90
CA HIS A 125 -0.60 9.55 3.05
C HIS A 125 0.00 10.10 1.74
N GLU A 126 -0.74 10.91 1.01
CA GLU A 126 -0.29 11.46 -0.27
C GLU A 126 0.87 12.45 -0.13
N ARG A 127 0.90 13.23 0.95
CA ARG A 127 2.02 14.13 1.26
C ARG A 127 3.29 13.40 1.62
N VAL A 128 3.22 12.22 2.22
CA VAL A 128 4.41 11.37 2.43
C VAL A 128 4.99 10.91 1.10
N HIS A 129 4.14 10.52 0.14
CA HIS A 129 4.62 10.22 -1.22
C HIS A 129 5.32 11.42 -1.87
N LEU A 130 4.76 12.62 -1.73
CA LEU A 130 5.35 13.84 -2.25
C LEU A 130 6.71 14.14 -1.59
N LEU A 131 6.80 14.06 -0.25
CA LEU A 131 8.07 14.23 0.50
C LEU A 131 9.12 13.22 0.04
N HIS A 132 8.73 11.96 -0.08
CA HIS A 132 9.64 10.91 -0.51
C HIS A 132 10.13 11.14 -1.95
N TYR A 133 9.24 11.56 -2.86
CA TYR A 133 9.63 11.93 -4.21
C TYR A 133 10.60 13.11 -4.24
N GLN A 134 10.39 14.14 -3.41
CA GLN A 134 11.32 15.25 -3.27
C GLN A 134 12.69 14.78 -2.77
N ALA A 135 12.73 13.86 -1.79
CA ALA A 135 13.98 13.26 -1.33
C ALA A 135 14.70 12.49 -2.45
N VAL A 136 13.96 11.78 -3.31
CA VAL A 136 14.53 11.14 -4.50
C VAL A 136 15.10 12.18 -5.48
N LEU A 137 14.38 13.28 -5.73
CA LEU A 137 14.89 14.36 -6.58
C LEU A 137 16.21 14.95 -6.03
N VAL A 138 16.27 15.19 -4.71
CA VAL A 138 17.51 15.66 -4.05
C VAL A 138 18.64 14.64 -4.20
N HIS A 139 18.36 13.36 -3.96
CA HIS A 139 19.34 12.28 -4.04
C HIS A 139 19.98 12.18 -5.44
N PHE A 140 19.20 12.39 -6.49
CA PHE A 140 19.68 12.36 -7.88
C PHE A 140 20.17 13.73 -8.41
N GLY A 141 20.29 14.76 -7.55
CA GLY A 141 20.71 16.10 -7.97
C GLY A 141 19.68 16.80 -8.88
N ALA A 142 18.43 16.35 -8.86
CA ALA A 142 17.35 16.82 -9.72
C ALA A 142 16.44 17.89 -9.06
N ALA A 143 16.71 18.25 -7.81
CA ALA A 143 15.95 19.28 -7.10
C ALA A 143 16.12 20.64 -7.79
N GLY A 144 15.00 21.25 -8.23
CA GLY A 144 15.01 22.49 -9.01
C GLY A 144 15.47 22.35 -10.47
N ALA A 145 15.82 21.14 -10.92
CA ALA A 145 16.19 20.91 -12.31
C ALA A 145 14.98 20.95 -13.25
N ALA A 146 15.21 21.36 -14.50
CA ALA A 146 14.17 21.32 -15.52
C ALA A 146 13.67 19.87 -15.73
N VAL A 147 12.36 19.71 -15.95
CA VAL A 147 11.69 18.39 -16.16
C VAL A 147 12.33 17.59 -17.32
N GLN A 148 12.98 18.28 -18.24
CA GLN A 148 13.65 17.64 -19.39
C GLN A 148 15.10 17.25 -19.13
N SER A 149 15.68 17.63 -17.99
CA SER A 149 17.07 17.29 -17.64
C SER A 149 17.30 15.78 -17.51
N ALA A 150 18.53 15.35 -17.65
CA ALA A 150 18.92 13.94 -17.50
C ALA A 150 18.69 13.46 -16.06
N GLU A 151 19.05 14.29 -15.08
CA GLU A 151 18.91 14.04 -13.65
C GLU A 151 17.44 13.87 -13.26
N TYR A 152 16.56 14.76 -13.72
CA TYR A 152 15.12 14.66 -13.48
C TYR A 152 14.52 13.37 -14.07
N LYS A 153 14.87 13.05 -15.31
CA LYS A 153 14.42 11.80 -15.96
C LYS A 153 14.95 10.56 -15.24
N GLN A 154 16.18 10.61 -14.72
CA GLN A 154 16.77 9.53 -13.94
C GLN A 154 16.02 9.35 -12.61
N ALA A 155 15.78 10.41 -11.86
CA ALA A 155 15.01 10.41 -10.63
C ALA A 155 13.59 9.86 -10.85
N GLN A 156 12.92 10.30 -11.91
CA GLN A 156 11.59 9.84 -12.26
C GLN A 156 11.55 8.34 -12.62
N ARG A 157 12.54 7.86 -13.41
CA ARG A 157 12.68 6.42 -13.71
C ARG A 157 12.92 5.60 -12.45
N TYR A 158 13.73 6.11 -11.54
CA TYR A 158 13.97 5.47 -10.25
C TYR A 158 12.68 5.41 -9.43
N TRP A 159 11.97 6.52 -9.31
CA TRP A 159 10.71 6.60 -8.56
C TRP A 159 9.66 5.56 -8.99
N TYR A 160 9.49 5.36 -10.27
CA TYR A 160 8.55 4.36 -10.78
C TYR A 160 9.08 2.93 -10.73
N GLY A 161 10.37 2.76 -10.54
CA GLY A 161 11.05 1.46 -10.60
C GLY A 161 11.22 0.97 -12.04
N ARG A 162 12.22 0.13 -12.27
CA ARG A 162 12.32 -0.65 -13.51
C ARG A 162 11.30 -1.78 -13.48
N GLN A 163 11.00 -2.41 -14.62
CA GLN A 163 9.96 -3.45 -14.72
C GLN A 163 10.03 -4.52 -13.60
N THR A 164 11.22 -4.97 -13.23
CA THR A 164 11.44 -5.97 -12.17
C THR A 164 11.32 -5.40 -10.75
N GLU A 165 11.48 -4.09 -10.56
CA GLU A 165 11.51 -3.42 -9.27
C GLU A 165 10.23 -2.64 -8.97
N ALA A 166 9.39 -2.41 -9.98
CA ALA A 166 8.20 -1.56 -9.84
C ALA A 166 7.25 -2.04 -8.72
N ALA A 167 7.06 -3.35 -8.58
CA ALA A 167 6.24 -3.93 -7.51
C ALA A 167 6.88 -3.71 -6.13
N GLN A 168 8.20 -3.86 -6.02
CA GLN A 168 8.95 -3.62 -4.78
C GLN A 168 8.92 -2.14 -4.40
N ALA A 169 9.16 -1.25 -5.36
CA ALA A 169 9.05 0.20 -5.17
C ALA A 169 7.64 0.60 -4.70
N ALA A 170 6.59 0.02 -5.26
CA ALA A 170 5.22 0.27 -4.83
C ALA A 170 5.02 -0.16 -3.36
N VAL A 171 5.43 -1.39 -2.99
CA VAL A 171 5.32 -1.87 -1.60
C VAL A 171 6.04 -0.94 -0.62
N VAL A 172 7.27 -0.53 -0.93
CA VAL A 172 8.06 0.34 -0.05
C VAL A 172 7.39 1.71 0.13
N LYS A 173 6.99 2.34 -0.97
CA LYS A 173 6.34 3.66 -0.94
C LYS A 173 5.04 3.65 -0.14
N GLU A 174 4.18 2.68 -0.42
CA GLU A 174 2.90 2.54 0.27
C GLU A 174 3.09 2.21 1.76
N THR A 175 4.09 1.36 2.11
CA THR A 175 4.41 1.07 3.52
C THR A 175 4.82 2.33 4.28
N LEU A 176 5.68 3.16 3.69
CA LEU A 176 6.11 4.42 4.31
C LEU A 176 4.94 5.39 4.51
N ALA A 177 4.11 5.56 3.48
CA ALA A 177 2.98 6.49 3.52
C ALA A 177 1.89 6.03 4.50
N GLU A 178 1.56 4.74 4.49
CA GLU A 178 0.48 4.21 5.32
C GLU A 178 0.87 4.09 6.79
N PHE A 179 2.11 3.74 7.11
CA PHE A 179 2.57 3.79 8.50
C PHE A 179 2.52 5.21 9.07
N ALA A 180 2.93 6.21 8.28
CA ALA A 180 2.85 7.61 8.69
C ALA A 180 1.39 8.06 8.87
N ARG A 181 0.49 7.67 7.98
CA ARG A 181 -0.96 7.90 8.10
C ARG A 181 -1.52 7.30 9.39
N TRP A 182 -1.21 6.03 9.65
CA TRP A 182 -1.63 5.33 10.86
C TRP A 182 -1.11 6.03 12.12
N LEU A 183 0.17 6.39 12.17
CA LEU A 183 0.77 7.09 13.30
C LEU A 183 0.14 8.47 13.52
N TRP A 184 -0.14 9.21 12.43
CA TRP A 184 -0.86 10.48 12.50
C TRP A 184 -2.25 10.29 13.13
N CYS A 185 -3.01 9.29 12.71
CA CYS A 185 -4.31 8.99 13.31
C CYS A 185 -4.21 8.75 14.83
N LEU A 186 -3.20 8.01 15.29
CA LEU A 186 -2.96 7.79 16.72
C LEU A 186 -2.64 9.09 17.46
N GLN A 187 -1.76 9.92 16.92
CA GLN A 187 -1.34 11.18 17.53
C GLN A 187 -2.49 12.19 17.65
N GLN A 188 -3.41 12.18 16.67
CA GLN A 188 -4.61 13.02 16.69
C GLN A 188 -5.77 12.43 17.51
N GLY A 189 -5.57 11.26 18.14
CA GLY A 189 -6.60 10.60 18.94
C GLY A 189 -7.69 9.89 18.13
N HIS A 190 -7.52 9.71 16.80
CA HIS A 190 -8.45 9.01 15.92
C HIS A 190 -8.23 7.48 15.99
N LEU A 191 -8.37 6.90 17.19
CA LEU A 191 -8.01 5.49 17.45
C LEU A 191 -8.82 4.50 16.61
N ALA A 192 -10.12 4.74 16.45
CA ALA A 192 -10.98 3.87 15.65
C ALA A 192 -10.52 3.84 14.18
N LEU A 193 -10.12 4.99 13.63
CA LEU A 193 -9.61 5.09 12.27
C LEU A 193 -8.25 4.39 12.12
N ALA A 194 -7.33 4.56 13.09
CA ALA A 194 -6.05 3.86 13.08
C ALA A 194 -6.24 2.33 13.14
N GLN A 195 -7.17 1.85 13.96
CA GLN A 195 -7.50 0.44 14.05
C GLN A 195 -8.10 -0.10 12.75
N ALA A 196 -9.02 0.64 12.13
CA ALA A 196 -9.63 0.27 10.86
C ALA A 196 -8.60 0.20 9.72
N VAL A 197 -7.63 1.12 9.68
CA VAL A 197 -6.50 1.07 8.72
C VAL A 197 -5.75 -0.26 8.85
N LEU A 198 -5.37 -0.67 10.07
CA LEU A 198 -4.66 -1.92 10.30
C LEU A 198 -5.48 -3.15 9.91
N GLN A 199 -6.74 -3.23 10.35
CA GLN A 199 -7.63 -4.35 10.04
C GLN A 199 -7.81 -4.50 8.53
N THR A 200 -8.01 -3.41 7.81
CA THR A 200 -8.11 -3.41 6.35
C THR A 200 -6.85 -3.99 5.68
N HIS A 201 -5.67 -3.70 6.23
CA HIS A 201 -4.40 -4.22 5.69
C HIS A 201 -4.20 -5.70 6.02
N GLU A 202 -4.57 -6.17 7.20
CA GLU A 202 -4.51 -7.57 7.59
C GLU A 202 -5.38 -8.46 6.69
N GLU A 203 -6.62 -8.06 6.47
CA GLU A 203 -7.56 -8.76 5.59
C GLU A 203 -7.06 -8.82 4.15
N ALA A 204 -6.56 -7.71 3.61
CA ALA A 204 -6.09 -7.64 2.24
C ALA A 204 -4.74 -8.34 2.03
N GLN A 205 -3.82 -8.31 3.00
CA GLN A 205 -2.53 -9.00 2.92
C GLN A 205 -2.71 -10.52 2.80
N ALA A 206 -3.73 -11.09 3.43
CA ALA A 206 -4.05 -12.51 3.30
C ALA A 206 -4.44 -12.90 1.87
N CYS A 207 -4.94 -11.94 1.07
CA CYS A 207 -5.54 -12.17 -0.24
C CYS A 207 -4.66 -11.79 -1.42
N ILE A 208 -3.60 -10.98 -1.23
CA ILE A 208 -2.86 -10.37 -2.34
C ILE A 208 -1.36 -10.62 -2.22
N PRO A 209 -0.74 -11.39 -3.14
CA PRO A 209 0.72 -11.43 -3.28
C PRO A 209 1.23 -10.02 -3.65
N TYR A 210 2.32 -9.59 -3.04
CA TYR A 210 2.83 -8.23 -3.18
C TYR A 210 1.80 -7.16 -2.81
N TYR A 211 1.11 -7.36 -1.69
CA TYR A 211 0.23 -6.34 -1.14
C TYR A 211 1.06 -5.08 -0.87
N PRO A 212 0.64 -3.91 -1.40
CA PRO A 212 1.48 -2.71 -1.37
C PRO A 212 1.76 -2.18 0.05
N TYR A 213 1.03 -2.63 1.07
CA TYR A 213 1.19 -2.17 2.45
C TYR A 213 1.82 -3.23 3.38
N ALA A 214 2.57 -4.18 2.84
CA ALA A 214 3.06 -5.34 3.56
C ALA A 214 3.86 -5.01 4.83
N GLY A 215 4.67 -3.94 4.82
CA GLY A 215 5.54 -3.59 5.96
C GLY A 215 4.85 -2.81 7.09
N VAL A 216 3.60 -2.37 6.92
CA VAL A 216 2.91 -1.52 7.91
C VAL A 216 2.78 -2.25 9.25
N ARG A 217 2.39 -3.52 9.21
CA ARG A 217 2.19 -4.33 10.42
C ARG A 217 3.46 -4.48 11.25
N GLY A 218 4.59 -4.75 10.60
CA GLY A 218 5.88 -4.88 11.29
C GLY A 218 6.30 -3.57 11.97
N LEU A 219 6.11 -2.42 11.31
CA LEU A 219 6.36 -1.10 11.89
C LEU A 219 5.42 -0.79 13.06
N CYS A 220 4.13 -1.15 12.95
CA CYS A 220 3.17 -0.97 14.04
C CYS A 220 3.48 -1.86 15.24
N ALA A 221 3.92 -3.10 15.04
CA ALA A 221 4.37 -4.00 16.10
C ALA A 221 5.61 -3.44 16.82
N LEU A 222 6.57 -2.90 16.06
CA LEU A 222 7.71 -2.19 16.65
C LEU A 222 7.28 -0.96 17.45
N TYR A 223 6.32 -0.18 16.96
CA TYR A 223 5.80 0.98 17.68
C TYR A 223 5.16 0.57 19.01
N ALA A 224 4.40 -0.51 19.04
CA ALA A 224 3.78 -1.03 20.27
C ALA A 224 4.82 -1.43 21.32
N SER A 225 6.00 -1.89 20.89
CA SER A 225 7.10 -2.22 21.79
C SER A 225 7.99 -1.02 22.14
N SER A 226 8.27 -0.16 21.18
CA SER A 226 9.12 1.03 21.33
C SER A 226 8.95 2.00 20.18
N LEU A 227 8.45 3.20 20.45
CA LEU A 227 8.41 4.32 19.50
C LEU A 227 9.80 4.55 18.85
N GLN A 228 10.86 4.52 19.66
CA GLN A 228 12.21 4.75 19.15
C GLN A 228 12.66 3.66 18.16
N ALA A 229 12.28 2.40 18.39
CA ALA A 229 12.57 1.30 17.46
C ALA A 229 11.81 1.48 16.14
N ALA A 230 10.53 1.84 16.18
CA ALA A 230 9.72 2.10 15.00
C ALA A 230 10.26 3.29 14.18
N VAL A 231 10.60 4.41 14.83
CA VAL A 231 11.18 5.59 14.16
C VAL A 231 12.51 5.24 13.49
N ARG A 232 13.36 4.43 14.17
CA ARG A 232 14.64 3.98 13.61
C ARG A 232 14.43 3.09 12.38
N ALA A 233 13.55 2.09 12.46
CA ALA A 233 13.23 1.21 11.34
C ALA A 233 12.59 1.97 10.16
N TYR A 234 11.70 2.93 10.42
CA TYR A 234 11.13 3.80 9.41
C TYR A 234 12.19 4.65 8.71
N SER A 235 13.10 5.26 9.49
CA SER A 235 14.20 6.08 8.95
C SER A 235 15.17 5.25 8.11
N GLU A 236 15.45 4.01 8.53
CA GLU A 236 16.27 3.07 7.77
C GLU A 236 15.61 2.71 6.43
N LEU A 237 14.31 2.35 6.46
CA LEU A 237 13.55 2.09 5.22
C LEU A 237 13.56 3.28 4.28
N TRP A 238 13.38 4.49 4.81
CA TRP A 238 13.44 5.71 4.01
C TRP A 238 14.80 5.87 3.33
N GLN A 239 15.90 5.70 4.06
CA GLN A 239 17.25 5.83 3.48
C GLN A 239 17.55 4.73 2.46
N LEU A 240 17.22 3.47 2.75
CA LEU A 240 17.38 2.38 1.81
C LEU A 240 16.58 2.60 0.52
N SER A 241 15.39 3.17 0.62
CA SER A 241 14.52 3.43 -0.54
C SER A 241 15.03 4.53 -1.47
N LEU A 242 15.98 5.37 -1.03
CA LEU A 242 16.64 6.36 -1.89
C LEU A 242 17.76 5.75 -2.74
N THR A 243 18.27 4.58 -2.34
CA THR A 243 19.42 3.93 -2.98
C THR A 243 19.08 2.62 -3.67
N SER A 244 18.16 1.82 -3.11
CA SER A 244 17.79 0.52 -3.64
C SER A 244 16.41 0.06 -3.17
N TRP A 245 15.47 -0.06 -4.09
CA TRP A 245 14.15 -0.64 -3.83
C TRP A 245 14.23 -2.09 -3.36
N GLN A 246 15.19 -2.87 -3.86
CA GLN A 246 15.39 -4.26 -3.47
C GLN A 246 15.79 -4.39 -2.00
N GLN A 247 16.74 -3.56 -1.54
CA GLN A 247 17.19 -3.58 -0.13
C GLN A 247 16.09 -3.10 0.81
N ALA A 248 15.39 -2.02 0.46
CA ALA A 248 14.25 -1.55 1.24
C ALA A 248 13.13 -2.61 1.33
N TYR A 249 12.83 -3.29 0.23
CA TYR A 249 11.83 -4.35 0.22
C TYR A 249 12.28 -5.59 1.02
N ALA A 250 13.56 -5.96 0.96
CA ALA A 250 14.11 -7.04 1.81
C ALA A 250 13.94 -6.70 3.29
N ARG A 251 14.21 -5.44 3.67
CA ARG A 251 14.01 -4.96 5.05
C ARG A 251 12.56 -5.02 5.50
N ILE A 252 11.60 -4.72 4.63
CA ILE A 252 10.17 -4.89 4.91
C ILE A 252 9.84 -6.36 5.25
N LYS A 253 10.38 -7.30 4.49
CA LYS A 253 10.15 -8.73 4.78
C LYS A 253 10.71 -9.17 6.12
N GLU A 254 11.86 -8.62 6.54
CA GLU A 254 12.41 -8.88 7.87
C GLU A 254 11.49 -8.32 8.97
N LEU A 255 10.96 -7.11 8.78
CA LEU A 255 10.02 -6.50 9.73
C LEU A 255 8.73 -7.30 9.86
N ASP A 256 8.19 -7.82 8.77
CA ASP A 256 6.98 -8.66 8.76
C ASP A 256 7.21 -10.05 9.37
N ALA A 257 8.45 -10.55 9.39
CA ALA A 257 8.80 -11.84 9.98
C ALA A 257 8.91 -11.80 11.52
N VAL A 258 9.03 -10.62 12.11
CA VAL A 258 9.02 -10.43 13.56
C VAL A 258 7.58 -10.56 14.04
N LYS A 259 7.23 -11.75 14.55
CA LYS A 259 5.92 -12.05 15.14
C LYS A 259 5.86 -11.68 16.61
#